data_1a77711affde1fc49f6c0a32c76aad88
#
_entry.id   1a77711affde1fc49f6c0a32c76aad88
#
_cell.length_a   1.000
_cell.length_b   1.000
_cell.length_c   1.000
_cell.angle_alpha   90.00
_cell.angle_beta   90.00
_cell.angle_gamma   90.00
#
_symmetry.space_group_name_H-M   'P 1'
#
loop_
_entity.id
_entity.type
_entity.pdbx_description
1 polymer ?
#
loop_
_entity_poly.entity_id
_entity_poly.type
_entity_poly.pdbx_seq_one_letter_code
_entity_poly.pdbx_strand_id
1 'polypeptide(L)'
;QALLLSATLVFSGCGNMNNTAKGGLIGGGGGAALGAIIGGIAGHGKGAAIGAAVGAAVGTGAGVLIGKKMDKAAEEAAQIQGAQVEQVTDNNGLQAVKVTFDSGILFNTGNAALSAQAKSALSKFANNVLNQNRDMDVSIYGYTDNQGWRNSTAEQSIQKNLNLSQERAQSVASYLLGCGVSNSQIKSVEGLGQADPIGNNDTAEGRQQNRRVEVYMYASQQMIQQAEAGTLK
;
A
#
# COMPACT_ATOMS: atom_id res chain seq x y z
N GLN A 1 45.34 -36.38 -2.51
CA GLN A 1 43.94 -36.88 -2.52
C GLN A 1 43.15 -36.04 -1.54
N ALA A 2 42.33 -35.14 -2.02
CA ALA A 2 41.40 -34.31 -1.23
C ALA A 2 39.98 -34.85 -1.44
N LEU A 3 39.35 -35.30 -0.36
CA LEU A 3 37.98 -35.77 -0.32
C LEU A 3 37.06 -34.58 -0.17
N LEU A 4 36.24 -34.32 -1.19
CA LEU A 4 35.13 -33.38 -1.13
C LEU A 4 33.91 -34.07 -0.54
N LEU A 5 33.52 -33.65 0.69
CA LEU A 5 32.30 -34.10 1.36
C LEU A 5 31.17 -33.11 0.98
N SER A 6 30.28 -33.52 0.08
CA SER A 6 29.06 -32.78 -0.25
C SER A 6 27.96 -33.17 0.73
N ALA A 7 27.58 -32.25 1.62
CA ALA A 7 26.45 -32.41 2.52
C ALA A 7 25.17 -31.95 1.82
N THR A 8 24.34 -32.91 1.41
CA THR A 8 22.97 -32.67 0.95
C THR A 8 22.05 -32.51 2.17
N LEU A 9 21.59 -31.28 2.44
CA LEU A 9 20.56 -31.03 3.44
C LEU A 9 19.17 -31.31 2.81
N VAL A 10 18.60 -32.45 3.21
CA VAL A 10 17.21 -32.80 2.89
C VAL A 10 16.31 -32.17 3.97
N PHE A 11 15.57 -31.11 3.63
CA PHE A 11 14.51 -30.59 4.48
C PHE A 11 13.22 -31.38 4.25
N SER A 12 12.98 -32.38 5.07
CA SER A 12 11.66 -33.00 5.26
C SER A 12 11.03 -32.41 6.51
N GLY A 13 10.10 -31.51 6.36
CA GLY A 13 9.37 -30.93 7.47
C GLY A 13 7.98 -30.44 7.06
N CYS A 14 7.03 -31.37 6.80
CA CYS A 14 5.62 -31.05 6.77
C CYS A 14 5.07 -31.06 8.20
N GLY A 15 5.22 -29.97 8.93
CA GLY A 15 4.53 -29.71 10.18
C GLY A 15 3.46 -28.65 9.96
N ASN A 16 2.34 -28.78 10.66
CA ASN A 16 1.19 -27.90 10.60
C ASN A 16 1.60 -26.44 10.96
N MET A 17 1.94 -25.64 9.94
CA MET A 17 2.35 -24.25 10.09
C MET A 17 1.10 -23.36 10.18
N ASN A 18 1.03 -22.51 11.21
CA ASN A 18 0.00 -21.50 11.36
C ASN A 18 0.08 -20.45 10.22
N ASN A 19 -0.98 -19.68 10.02
CA ASN A 19 -1.09 -18.73 8.90
C ASN A 19 0.04 -17.69 8.87
N THR A 20 0.59 -17.33 10.01
CA THR A 20 1.73 -16.39 10.15
C THR A 20 3.01 -16.94 9.51
N ALA A 21 3.25 -18.26 9.67
CA ALA A 21 4.41 -18.93 9.08
C ALA A 21 4.25 -19.17 7.56
N LYS A 22 2.99 -19.33 7.08
CA LYS A 22 2.69 -19.47 5.64
C LYS A 22 2.91 -18.15 4.88
N GLY A 23 2.61 -17.01 5.51
CA GLY A 23 2.86 -15.68 4.92
C GLY A 23 4.35 -15.43 4.64
N GLY A 24 5.22 -15.88 5.54
CA GLY A 24 6.68 -15.71 5.40
C GLY A 24 7.32 -16.55 4.28
N LEU A 25 6.71 -17.68 3.89
CA LEU A 25 7.25 -18.56 2.84
C LEU A 25 6.67 -18.28 1.44
N ILE A 26 5.45 -17.75 1.35
CA ILE A 26 4.83 -17.38 0.07
C ILE A 26 5.34 -16.01 -0.40
N GLY A 27 5.84 -15.16 0.50
CA GLY A 27 6.37 -13.83 0.21
C GLY A 27 7.67 -13.80 -0.63
N GLY A 28 8.35 -14.92 -0.80
CA GLY A 28 9.61 -14.99 -1.53
C GLY A 28 9.52 -14.77 -3.05
N GLY A 29 8.34 -14.90 -3.66
CA GLY A 29 8.15 -14.71 -5.10
C GLY A 29 7.20 -13.57 -5.48
N GLY A 30 6.20 -13.26 -4.62
CA GLY A 30 5.22 -12.19 -4.88
C GLY A 30 5.49 -10.90 -4.08
N GLY A 31 6.11 -11.03 -2.90
CA GLY A 31 6.43 -9.89 -2.04
C GLY A 31 7.47 -8.93 -2.62
N ALA A 32 8.38 -9.45 -3.46
CA ALA A 32 9.38 -8.60 -4.13
C ALA A 32 8.76 -7.62 -5.14
N ALA A 33 7.65 -7.99 -5.78
CA ALA A 33 6.96 -7.09 -6.71
C ALA A 33 6.15 -6.02 -5.96
N LEU A 34 5.49 -6.39 -4.85
CA LEU A 34 4.66 -5.47 -4.05
C LEU A 34 5.53 -4.56 -3.17
N GLY A 35 6.62 -5.09 -2.62
CA GLY A 35 7.61 -4.30 -1.89
C GLY A 35 8.33 -3.29 -2.77
N ALA A 36 8.56 -3.61 -4.07
CA ALA A 36 9.08 -2.66 -5.04
C ALA A 36 8.12 -1.50 -5.29
N ILE A 37 6.79 -1.74 -5.18
CA ILE A 37 5.79 -0.68 -5.34
C ILE A 37 5.89 0.31 -4.18
N ILE A 38 5.88 -0.13 -2.92
CA ILE A 38 5.98 0.79 -1.77
C ILE A 38 7.34 1.52 -1.75
N GLY A 39 8.44 0.80 -2.01
CA GLY A 39 9.78 1.40 -2.02
C GLY A 39 10.14 2.17 -3.28
N GLY A 40 9.70 1.70 -4.46
CA GLY A 40 9.98 2.32 -5.76
C GLY A 40 9.11 3.53 -6.04
N ILE A 41 7.83 3.49 -5.69
CA ILE A 41 6.87 4.56 -5.91
C ILE A 41 7.06 5.68 -4.88
N ALA A 42 7.23 5.34 -3.60
CA ALA A 42 7.38 6.32 -2.51
C ALA A 42 8.63 7.21 -2.60
N GLY A 43 9.50 7.03 -3.59
CA GLY A 43 10.72 7.80 -3.53
C GLY A 43 11.50 8.08 -4.78
N HIS A 44 11.09 7.74 -6.00
CA HIS A 44 12.00 7.97 -7.15
C HIS A 44 13.48 7.69 -6.78
N GLY A 45 13.76 6.55 -6.17
CA GLY A 45 15.08 6.19 -5.65
C GLY A 45 15.38 6.66 -4.21
N LYS A 46 14.58 7.56 -3.58
CA LYS A 46 14.76 7.98 -2.18
C LYS A 46 14.00 7.06 -1.18
N GLY A 47 12.97 6.36 -1.62
CA GLY A 47 12.25 5.36 -0.81
C GLY A 47 13.11 4.14 -0.47
N ALA A 48 14.06 3.79 -1.35
CA ALA A 48 15.06 2.76 -1.06
C ALA A 48 15.98 3.12 0.13
N ALA A 49 16.19 4.41 0.40
CA ALA A 49 17.02 4.87 1.51
C ALA A 49 16.30 4.81 2.87
N ILE A 50 14.97 4.98 2.90
CA ILE A 50 14.17 4.82 4.13
C ILE A 50 14.09 3.34 4.50
N GLY A 51 14.03 2.45 3.49
CA GLY A 51 14.01 1.02 3.67
C GLY A 51 15.33 0.38 4.09
N ALA A 52 16.47 0.96 3.72
CA ALA A 52 17.78 0.37 3.97
C ALA A 52 18.21 0.38 5.46
N ALA A 53 17.59 1.22 6.30
CA ALA A 53 17.91 1.31 7.73
C ALA A 53 17.23 0.20 8.58
N VAL A 54 16.31 -0.58 8.02
CA VAL A 54 15.42 -1.49 8.76
C VAL A 54 15.75 -2.97 8.57
N GLY A 55 16.83 -3.30 7.88
CA GLY A 55 17.21 -4.69 7.57
C GLY A 55 17.41 -5.63 8.78
N ALA A 56 17.35 -5.13 10.00
CA ALA A 56 17.48 -5.93 11.22
C ALA A 56 16.16 -6.29 11.91
N ALA A 57 15.04 -5.60 11.60
CA ALA A 57 13.78 -5.78 12.34
C ALA A 57 12.98 -7.03 11.95
N VAL A 58 13.24 -7.62 10.79
CA VAL A 58 12.38 -8.67 10.19
C VAL A 58 12.48 -10.03 10.88
N GLY A 59 13.45 -10.28 11.69
CA GLY A 59 13.59 -11.56 12.43
C GLY A 59 13.45 -11.44 13.94
N THR A 60 13.16 -10.25 14.45
CA THR A 60 13.12 -9.94 15.88
C THR A 60 11.69 -9.81 16.40
N GLY A 61 11.53 -9.76 17.74
CA GLY A 61 10.24 -9.45 18.37
C GLY A 61 9.59 -8.15 17.86
N ALA A 62 10.38 -7.22 17.33
CA ALA A 62 9.91 -5.97 16.72
C ALA A 62 8.98 -6.20 15.52
N GLY A 63 9.35 -7.11 14.60
CA GLY A 63 8.50 -7.47 13.44
C GLY A 63 7.14 -8.04 13.85
N VAL A 64 7.10 -8.81 14.94
CA VAL A 64 5.84 -9.36 15.48
C VAL A 64 4.95 -8.24 16.05
N LEU A 65 5.52 -7.27 16.77
CA LEU A 65 4.77 -6.14 17.33
C LEU A 65 4.19 -5.26 16.22
N ILE A 66 5.00 -4.94 15.20
CA ILE A 66 4.56 -4.19 14.03
C ILE A 66 3.45 -4.96 13.30
N GLY A 67 3.65 -6.27 13.05
CA GLY A 67 2.66 -7.10 12.38
C GLY A 67 1.30 -7.08 13.09
N LYS A 68 1.26 -7.23 14.41
CA LYS A 68 0.01 -7.14 15.20
C LYS A 68 -0.72 -5.81 15.03
N LYS A 69 0.02 -4.71 15.00
CA LYS A 69 -0.58 -3.38 14.76
C LYS A 69 -1.13 -3.27 13.33
N MET A 70 -0.40 -3.77 12.34
CA MET A 70 -0.86 -3.81 10.95
C MET A 70 -2.10 -4.70 10.79
N ASP A 71 -2.16 -5.86 11.45
CA ASP A 71 -3.34 -6.73 11.45
C ASP A 71 -4.56 -6.00 11.97
N LYS A 72 -4.44 -5.33 13.12
CA LYS A 72 -5.53 -4.54 13.70
C LYS A 72 -5.97 -3.40 12.78
N ALA A 73 -5.04 -2.65 12.21
CA ALA A 73 -5.37 -1.59 11.25
C ALA A 73 -6.05 -2.12 9.99
N ALA A 74 -5.65 -3.30 9.50
CA ALA A 74 -6.29 -3.98 8.38
C ALA A 74 -7.73 -4.41 8.72
N GLU A 75 -7.97 -4.97 9.91
CA GLU A 75 -9.31 -5.35 10.38
C GLU A 75 -10.23 -4.14 10.49
N GLU A 76 -9.73 -3.03 11.06
CA GLU A 76 -10.48 -1.77 11.19
C GLU A 76 -10.79 -1.16 9.80
N ALA A 77 -9.83 -1.19 8.88
CA ALA A 77 -10.03 -0.71 7.51
C ALA A 77 -11.03 -1.57 6.72
N ALA A 78 -11.06 -2.90 6.95
CA ALA A 78 -11.99 -3.81 6.30
C ALA A 78 -13.46 -3.57 6.68
N GLN A 79 -13.74 -2.87 7.78
CA GLN A 79 -15.10 -2.47 8.16
C GLN A 79 -15.63 -1.27 7.37
N ILE A 80 -14.79 -0.64 6.55
CA ILE A 80 -15.16 0.55 5.79
C ILE A 80 -15.79 0.15 4.47
N GLN A 81 -17.03 0.56 4.26
CA GLN A 81 -17.75 0.28 3.04
C GLN A 81 -17.03 0.86 1.82
N GLY A 82 -16.75 0.03 0.83
CA GLY A 82 -16.08 0.41 -0.41
C GLY A 82 -14.55 0.38 -0.33
N ALA A 83 -13.97 0.01 0.82
CA ALA A 83 -12.56 -0.29 0.94
C ALA A 83 -12.28 -1.78 0.69
N GLN A 84 -11.29 -2.07 -0.12
CA GLN A 84 -10.71 -3.40 -0.28
C GLN A 84 -9.36 -3.39 0.43
N VAL A 85 -9.16 -4.31 1.37
CA VAL A 85 -7.96 -4.33 2.22
C VAL A 85 -7.13 -5.55 1.91
N GLU A 86 -5.83 -5.33 1.73
CA GLU A 86 -4.84 -6.35 1.45
C GLU A 86 -3.62 -6.13 2.34
N GLN A 87 -3.15 -7.20 2.96
CA GLN A 87 -1.87 -7.18 3.67
C GLN A 87 -0.75 -7.38 2.64
N VAL A 88 0.22 -6.49 2.67
CA VAL A 88 1.38 -6.51 1.79
C VAL A 88 2.65 -6.45 2.63
N THR A 89 3.78 -6.72 2.00
CA THR A 89 5.08 -6.66 2.66
C THR A 89 5.90 -5.56 2.01
N ASP A 90 6.52 -4.70 2.80
CA ASP A 90 7.42 -3.67 2.30
C ASP A 90 8.79 -4.25 1.87
N ASN A 91 9.66 -3.41 1.31
CA ASN A 91 11.00 -3.81 0.84
C ASN A 91 11.91 -4.34 1.96
N ASN A 92 11.55 -4.11 3.22
CA ASN A 92 12.30 -4.55 4.39
C ASN A 92 11.73 -5.83 4.97
N GLY A 93 10.70 -6.40 4.33
CA GLY A 93 9.97 -7.56 4.82
C GLY A 93 9.03 -7.25 5.99
N LEU A 94 8.77 -5.97 6.29
CA LEU A 94 7.79 -5.57 7.29
C LEU A 94 6.39 -5.59 6.68
N GLN A 95 5.43 -6.02 7.49
CA GLN A 95 4.03 -6.03 7.11
C GLN A 95 3.51 -4.60 6.95
N ALA A 96 2.74 -4.38 5.90
CA ALA A 96 2.05 -3.14 5.59
C ALA A 96 0.61 -3.44 5.15
N VAL A 97 -0.23 -2.43 5.10
CA VAL A 97 -1.64 -2.54 4.72
C VAL A 97 -1.90 -1.68 3.50
N LYS A 98 -2.43 -2.28 2.44
CA LYS A 98 -2.93 -1.60 1.26
C LYS A 98 -4.45 -1.53 1.33
N VAL A 99 -5.00 -0.33 1.26
CA VAL A 99 -6.44 -0.07 1.19
C VAL A 99 -6.77 0.51 -0.17
N THR A 100 -7.54 -0.20 -0.96
CA THR A 100 -7.96 0.20 -2.31
C THR A 100 -9.39 0.71 -2.29
N PHE A 101 -9.59 1.91 -2.82
CA PHE A 101 -10.90 2.50 -3.06
C PHE A 101 -11.16 2.60 -4.56
N ASP A 102 -12.31 2.09 -5.01
CA ASP A 102 -12.75 2.24 -6.39
C ASP A 102 -13.02 3.73 -6.71
N SER A 103 -12.42 4.24 -7.76
CA SER A 103 -12.66 5.62 -8.19
C SER A 103 -14.10 5.91 -8.57
N GLY A 104 -14.88 4.91 -9.00
CA GLY A 104 -16.31 5.06 -9.29
C GLY A 104 -17.14 5.37 -8.04
N ILE A 105 -16.67 4.93 -6.85
CA ILE A 105 -17.25 5.29 -5.55
C ILE A 105 -16.77 6.68 -5.14
N LEU A 106 -15.49 6.96 -5.37
CA LEU A 106 -14.86 8.20 -4.91
C LEU A 106 -15.24 9.42 -5.74
N PHE A 107 -15.35 9.28 -7.08
CA PHE A 107 -15.43 10.40 -7.99
C PHE A 107 -16.44 10.15 -9.12
N ASN A 108 -16.99 11.22 -9.67
CA ASN A 108 -17.67 11.16 -10.95
C ASN A 108 -16.67 10.99 -12.10
N THR A 109 -17.13 10.50 -13.26
CA THR A 109 -16.28 10.28 -14.45
C THR A 109 -15.56 11.58 -14.86
N GLY A 110 -14.26 11.46 -15.09
CA GLY A 110 -13.40 12.59 -15.51
C GLY A 110 -13.24 13.69 -14.46
N ASN A 111 -13.60 13.45 -13.19
CA ASN A 111 -13.58 14.46 -12.14
C ASN A 111 -12.75 13.96 -10.95
N ALA A 112 -12.20 14.89 -10.18
CA ALA A 112 -11.46 14.64 -8.94
C ALA A 112 -12.19 15.17 -7.68
N ALA A 113 -13.40 15.72 -7.82
CA ALA A 113 -14.22 16.12 -6.68
C ALA A 113 -14.83 14.89 -6.00
N LEU A 114 -14.62 14.76 -4.69
CA LEU A 114 -15.11 13.62 -3.89
C LEU A 114 -16.65 13.62 -3.80
N SER A 115 -17.25 12.47 -4.04
CA SER A 115 -18.68 12.22 -3.84
C SER A 115 -19.06 12.30 -2.35
N ALA A 116 -20.35 12.41 -2.04
CA ALA A 116 -20.83 12.34 -0.65
C ALA A 116 -20.51 10.98 0.00
N GLN A 117 -20.63 9.89 -0.78
CA GLN A 117 -20.30 8.53 -0.34
C GLN A 117 -18.81 8.39 -0.03
N ALA A 118 -17.95 8.94 -0.91
CA ALA A 118 -16.50 9.00 -0.68
C ALA A 118 -16.16 9.71 0.62
N LYS A 119 -16.72 10.88 0.85
CA LYS A 119 -16.49 11.66 2.07
C LYS A 119 -16.88 10.88 3.32
N SER A 120 -17.99 10.16 3.30
CA SER A 120 -18.41 9.30 4.42
C SER A 120 -17.40 8.16 4.65
N ALA A 121 -16.97 7.45 3.60
CA ALA A 121 -16.00 6.37 3.71
C ALA A 121 -14.64 6.87 4.20
N LEU A 122 -14.13 7.95 3.63
CA LEU A 122 -12.84 8.56 4.00
C LEU A 122 -12.86 9.15 5.42
N SER A 123 -13.99 9.74 5.87
CA SER A 123 -14.13 10.18 7.26
C SER A 123 -14.03 9.03 8.25
N LYS A 124 -14.68 7.89 7.95
CA LYS A 124 -14.57 6.69 8.78
C LYS A 124 -13.13 6.15 8.76
N PHE A 125 -12.50 6.11 7.60
CA PHE A 125 -11.12 5.68 7.46
C PHE A 125 -10.14 6.56 8.25
N ALA A 126 -10.30 7.88 8.15
CA ALA A 126 -9.51 8.82 8.93
C ALA A 126 -9.69 8.61 10.44
N ASN A 127 -10.94 8.57 10.92
CA ASN A 127 -11.23 8.56 12.35
C ASN A 127 -10.97 7.21 13.00
N ASN A 128 -11.33 6.12 12.34
CA ASN A 128 -11.27 4.77 12.93
C ASN A 128 -9.93 4.08 12.69
N VAL A 129 -9.20 4.48 11.65
CA VAL A 129 -7.93 3.83 11.28
C VAL A 129 -6.75 4.78 11.42
N LEU A 130 -6.67 5.85 10.62
CA LEU A 130 -5.45 6.67 10.55
C LEU A 130 -5.19 7.48 11.82
N ASN A 131 -6.23 8.08 12.41
CA ASN A 131 -6.09 8.86 13.65
C ASN A 131 -5.83 7.99 14.89
N GLN A 132 -6.14 6.69 14.83
CA GLN A 132 -5.82 5.71 15.88
C GLN A 132 -4.40 5.14 15.74
N ASN A 133 -3.81 5.24 14.54
CA ASN A 133 -2.49 4.68 14.20
C ASN A 133 -1.53 5.78 13.71
N ARG A 134 -1.33 6.81 14.53
CA ARG A 134 -0.52 7.99 14.18
C ARG A 134 0.98 7.71 14.03
N ASP A 135 1.43 6.57 14.47
CA ASP A 135 2.79 6.05 14.33
C ASP A 135 3.02 5.29 13.01
N MET A 136 1.99 5.17 12.17
CA MET A 136 2.11 4.66 10.81
C MET A 136 2.30 5.79 9.81
N ASP A 137 3.15 5.55 8.81
CA ASP A 137 3.30 6.40 7.64
C ASP A 137 2.26 6.00 6.57
N VAL A 138 1.85 6.99 5.77
CA VAL A 138 0.78 6.83 4.76
C VAL A 138 1.27 7.34 3.42
N SER A 139 1.05 6.55 2.36
CA SER A 139 1.24 6.98 0.97
C SER A 139 -0.03 6.75 0.17
N ILE A 140 -0.36 7.68 -0.73
CA ILE A 140 -1.61 7.70 -1.48
C ILE A 140 -1.28 7.75 -2.97
N TYR A 141 -1.80 6.78 -3.72
CA TYR A 141 -1.56 6.66 -5.16
C TYR A 141 -2.88 6.62 -5.93
N GLY A 142 -2.98 7.47 -6.95
CA GLY A 142 -4.12 7.50 -7.86
C GLY A 142 -3.79 6.79 -9.17
N TYR A 143 -4.77 6.06 -9.72
CA TYR A 143 -4.65 5.36 -10.98
C TYR A 143 -5.85 5.63 -11.88
N THR A 144 -5.64 5.48 -13.18
CA THR A 144 -6.69 5.49 -14.21
C THR A 144 -6.65 4.17 -14.99
N ASP A 145 -7.67 3.97 -15.83
CA ASP A 145 -7.57 3.04 -16.95
C ASP A 145 -6.76 3.67 -18.10
N ASN A 146 -6.67 2.94 -19.23
CA ASN A 146 -5.98 3.40 -20.44
C ASN A 146 -6.89 4.10 -21.45
N GLN A 147 -8.12 4.46 -21.07
CA GLN A 147 -9.04 5.10 -22.01
C GLN A 147 -8.52 6.46 -22.46
N GLY A 148 -8.54 6.65 -23.78
CA GLY A 148 -8.18 7.91 -24.41
C GLY A 148 -9.23 9.01 -24.13
N TRP A 149 -8.75 10.23 -24.07
CA TRP A 149 -9.61 11.40 -23.96
C TRP A 149 -10.12 11.86 -25.33
N ARG A 150 -11.38 12.25 -25.38
CA ARG A 150 -11.97 12.76 -26.61
C ARG A 150 -11.17 13.94 -27.17
N ASN A 151 -10.96 13.97 -28.48
CA ASN A 151 -10.17 15.00 -29.17
C ASN A 151 -8.72 15.15 -28.66
N SER A 152 -8.10 14.06 -28.26
CA SER A 152 -6.71 14.03 -27.79
C SER A 152 -5.91 12.96 -28.53
N THR A 153 -4.62 13.21 -28.73
CA THR A 153 -3.69 12.15 -29.17
C THR A 153 -3.47 11.14 -28.05
N ALA A 154 -2.79 10.03 -28.37
CA ALA A 154 -2.43 9.02 -27.37
C ALA A 154 -1.57 9.64 -26.25
N GLU A 155 -0.55 10.43 -26.60
CA GLU A 155 0.36 11.09 -25.66
C GLU A 155 -0.38 12.10 -24.79
N GLN A 156 -1.29 12.89 -25.40
CA GLN A 156 -2.12 13.82 -24.65
C GLN A 156 -3.07 13.11 -23.69
N SER A 157 -3.60 11.95 -24.07
CA SER A 157 -4.46 11.14 -23.22
C SER A 157 -3.68 10.56 -22.03
N ILE A 158 -2.47 10.07 -22.25
CA ILE A 158 -1.58 9.59 -21.18
C ILE A 158 -1.31 10.72 -20.16
N GLN A 159 -0.97 11.92 -20.66
CA GLN A 159 -0.70 13.06 -19.77
C GLN A 159 -1.96 13.52 -19.01
N LYS A 160 -3.12 13.51 -19.64
CA LYS A 160 -4.40 13.84 -18.96
C LYS A 160 -4.76 12.80 -17.90
N ASN A 161 -4.55 11.52 -18.17
CA ASN A 161 -4.76 10.46 -17.20
C ASN A 161 -3.79 10.58 -16.01
N LEU A 162 -2.53 10.92 -16.26
CA LEU A 162 -1.55 11.19 -15.20
C LEU A 162 -2.01 12.37 -14.33
N ASN A 163 -2.42 13.48 -14.93
CA ASN A 163 -2.90 14.65 -14.19
C ASN A 163 -4.18 14.33 -13.40
N LEU A 164 -5.16 13.63 -14.00
CA LEU A 164 -6.39 13.25 -13.30
C LEU A 164 -6.11 12.33 -12.10
N SER A 165 -5.21 11.39 -12.26
CA SER A 165 -4.82 10.50 -11.14
C SER A 165 -4.14 11.26 -10.00
N GLN A 166 -3.29 12.26 -10.33
CA GLN A 166 -2.67 13.15 -9.36
C GLN A 166 -3.71 14.01 -8.61
N GLU A 167 -4.65 14.61 -9.32
CA GLU A 167 -5.72 15.41 -8.73
C GLU A 167 -6.60 14.57 -7.80
N ARG A 168 -6.88 13.31 -8.16
CA ARG A 168 -7.65 12.38 -7.34
C ARG A 168 -6.92 11.98 -6.06
N ALA A 169 -5.64 11.61 -6.15
CA ALA A 169 -4.81 11.33 -4.99
C ALA A 169 -4.74 12.55 -4.05
N GLN A 170 -4.57 13.76 -4.61
CA GLN A 170 -4.54 15.00 -3.86
C GLN A 170 -5.88 15.33 -3.19
N SER A 171 -7.02 15.04 -3.83
CA SER A 171 -8.35 15.23 -3.25
C SER A 171 -8.57 14.31 -2.05
N VAL A 172 -8.14 13.05 -2.13
CA VAL A 172 -8.18 12.11 -1.00
C VAL A 172 -7.29 12.60 0.13
N ALA A 173 -6.03 12.95 -0.15
CA ALA A 173 -5.08 13.44 0.86
C ALA A 173 -5.61 14.69 1.58
N SER A 174 -6.08 15.69 0.82
CA SER A 174 -6.62 16.93 1.36
C SER A 174 -7.84 16.69 2.26
N TYR A 175 -8.70 15.74 1.88
CA TYR A 175 -9.86 15.39 2.68
C TYR A 175 -9.46 14.67 3.99
N LEU A 176 -8.52 13.74 3.93
CA LEU A 176 -7.99 13.05 5.12
C LEU A 176 -7.34 14.03 6.11
N LEU A 177 -6.55 14.99 5.61
CA LEU A 177 -5.99 16.09 6.41
C LEU A 177 -7.11 16.91 7.08
N GLY A 178 -8.17 17.23 6.34
CA GLY A 178 -9.36 17.90 6.86
C GLY A 178 -10.10 17.11 7.95
N CYS A 179 -9.95 15.78 7.96
CA CYS A 179 -10.48 14.89 9.00
C CYS A 179 -9.51 14.70 10.19
N GLY A 180 -8.42 15.46 10.27
CA GLY A 180 -7.48 15.45 11.39
C GLY A 180 -6.33 14.46 11.28
N VAL A 181 -6.15 13.81 10.10
CA VAL A 181 -4.95 13.02 9.84
C VAL A 181 -3.73 13.96 9.84
N SER A 182 -2.66 13.57 10.51
CA SER A 182 -1.47 14.42 10.62
C SER A 182 -0.76 14.55 9.26
N ASN A 183 -0.36 15.77 8.92
CA ASN A 183 0.46 16.02 7.73
C ASN A 183 1.79 15.25 7.80
N SER A 184 2.33 15.02 9.00
CA SER A 184 3.55 14.24 9.18
C SER A 184 3.39 12.74 8.87
N GLN A 185 2.16 12.20 8.92
CA GLN A 185 1.86 10.84 8.52
C GLN A 185 1.88 10.66 6.99
N ILE A 186 1.45 11.67 6.22
CA ILE A 186 1.34 11.56 4.77
C ILE A 186 2.72 11.81 4.15
N LYS A 187 3.33 10.76 3.59
CA LYS A 187 4.69 10.78 3.02
C LYS A 187 4.71 10.98 1.52
N SER A 188 3.72 10.43 0.81
CA SER A 188 3.62 10.56 -0.64
C SER A 188 2.18 10.70 -1.08
N VAL A 189 1.96 11.53 -2.10
CA VAL A 189 0.67 11.70 -2.78
C VAL A 189 0.96 11.83 -4.28
N GLU A 190 0.74 10.77 -5.03
CA GLU A 190 1.16 10.70 -6.42
C GLU A 190 0.07 10.13 -7.33
N GLY A 191 -0.01 10.67 -8.54
CA GLY A 191 -0.80 10.12 -9.63
C GLY A 191 0.11 9.28 -10.55
N LEU A 192 -0.30 8.07 -10.83
CA LEU A 192 0.44 7.12 -11.65
C LEU A 192 -0.22 6.88 -13.00
N GLY A 193 -1.34 7.56 -13.28
CA GLY A 193 -2.05 7.45 -14.53
C GLY A 193 -2.47 6.00 -14.79
N GLN A 194 -2.17 5.51 -15.97
CA GLN A 194 -2.51 4.16 -16.43
C GLN A 194 -1.43 3.09 -16.10
N ALA A 195 -0.46 3.42 -15.23
CA ALA A 195 0.54 2.46 -14.80
C ALA A 195 -0.07 1.35 -13.94
N ASP A 196 0.61 0.23 -13.87
CA ASP A 196 0.30 -0.91 -13.00
C ASP A 196 -1.17 -1.35 -13.04
N PRO A 197 -1.71 -1.71 -14.21
CA PRO A 197 -3.08 -2.18 -14.33
C PRO A 197 -3.28 -3.49 -13.55
N ILE A 198 -4.34 -3.56 -12.73
CA ILE A 198 -4.73 -4.76 -11.98
C ILE A 198 -5.83 -5.55 -12.69
N GLY A 199 -6.49 -4.95 -13.66
CA GLY A 199 -7.51 -5.57 -14.51
C GLY A 199 -7.20 -5.40 -16.00
N ASN A 200 -7.83 -6.24 -16.83
CA ASN A 200 -7.68 -6.14 -18.27
C ASN A 200 -8.35 -4.87 -18.79
N ASN A 201 -7.55 -3.97 -19.40
CA ASN A 201 -8.05 -2.71 -19.96
C ASN A 201 -8.97 -2.88 -21.19
N ASP A 202 -9.00 -4.06 -21.82
CA ASP A 202 -9.91 -4.34 -22.95
C ASP A 202 -11.36 -4.55 -22.49
N THR A 203 -11.57 -4.92 -21.22
CA THR A 203 -12.90 -5.11 -20.63
C THR A 203 -13.38 -3.90 -19.81
N ALA A 204 -14.67 -3.71 -19.70
CA ALA A 204 -15.23 -2.63 -18.89
C ALA A 204 -14.96 -2.85 -17.40
N GLU A 205 -15.04 -4.09 -16.95
CA GLU A 205 -14.79 -4.54 -15.57
C GLU A 205 -13.33 -4.32 -15.18
N GLY A 206 -12.39 -4.69 -16.06
CA GLY A 206 -10.96 -4.50 -15.81
C GLY A 206 -10.58 -3.03 -15.79
N ARG A 207 -11.13 -2.20 -16.67
CA ARG A 207 -10.96 -0.74 -16.60
C ARG A 207 -11.52 -0.14 -15.31
N GLN A 208 -12.65 -0.67 -14.81
CA GLN A 208 -13.21 -0.25 -13.53
C GLN A 208 -12.25 -0.55 -12.39
N GLN A 209 -11.64 -1.73 -12.35
CA GLN A 209 -10.62 -2.10 -11.37
C GLN A 209 -9.38 -1.20 -11.44
N ASN A 210 -8.95 -0.83 -12.66
CA ASN A 210 -7.78 0.03 -12.86
C ASN A 210 -8.03 1.46 -12.37
N ARG A 211 -9.25 1.97 -12.44
CA ARG A 211 -9.63 3.26 -11.88
C ARG A 211 -9.78 3.17 -10.37
N ARG A 212 -8.71 3.43 -9.64
CA ARG A 212 -8.65 3.26 -8.19
C ARG A 212 -7.76 4.31 -7.51
N VAL A 213 -7.92 4.44 -6.21
CA VAL A 213 -6.96 5.08 -5.31
C VAL A 213 -6.52 4.07 -4.28
N GLU A 214 -5.23 3.91 -4.14
CA GLU A 214 -4.61 3.04 -3.14
C GLU A 214 -4.00 3.89 -2.02
N VAL A 215 -4.26 3.49 -0.79
CA VAL A 215 -3.67 4.07 0.42
C VAL A 215 -2.85 2.99 1.10
N TYR A 216 -1.57 3.20 1.21
CA TYR A 216 -0.65 2.31 1.90
C TYR A 216 -0.37 2.84 3.30
N MET A 217 -0.52 1.97 4.30
CA MET A 217 -0.12 2.22 5.68
C MET A 217 1.06 1.30 6.01
N TYR A 218 2.13 1.86 6.52
CA TYR A 218 3.35 1.13 6.85
C TYR A 218 4.03 1.70 8.08
N ALA A 219 4.96 0.94 8.68
CA ALA A 219 5.64 1.36 9.88
C ALA A 219 6.50 2.60 9.64
N SER A 220 6.30 3.66 10.43
CA SER A 220 7.20 4.79 10.46
C SER A 220 8.53 4.41 11.12
N GLN A 221 9.56 5.20 10.89
CA GLN A 221 10.85 4.99 11.56
C GLN A 221 10.72 5.04 13.08
N GLN A 222 9.85 5.91 13.60
CA GLN A 222 9.57 5.99 15.04
C GLN A 222 8.92 4.69 15.55
N MET A 223 7.94 4.16 14.82
CA MET A 223 7.28 2.90 15.16
C MET A 223 8.29 1.75 15.22
N ILE A 224 9.21 1.68 14.26
CA ILE A 224 10.26 0.67 14.21
C ILE A 224 11.19 0.78 15.43
N GLN A 225 11.67 1.97 15.73
CA GLN A 225 12.52 2.21 16.92
C GLN A 225 11.82 1.83 18.22
N GLN A 226 10.52 2.13 18.35
CA GLN A 226 9.73 1.75 19.52
C GLN A 226 9.55 0.22 19.62
N ALA A 227 9.37 -0.45 18.48
CA ALA A 227 9.25 -1.91 18.44
C ALA A 227 10.58 -2.60 18.82
N GLU A 228 11.70 -2.09 18.32
CA GLU A 228 13.04 -2.57 18.67
C GLU A 228 13.36 -2.37 20.15
N ALA A 229 12.93 -1.24 20.73
CA ALA A 229 13.07 -0.94 22.16
C ALA A 229 12.06 -1.69 23.05
N GLY A 230 11.10 -2.45 22.47
CA GLY A 230 10.03 -3.11 23.21
C GLY A 230 9.02 -2.16 23.88
N THR A 231 8.96 -0.92 23.41
CA THR A 231 8.08 0.15 23.95
C THR A 231 6.86 0.43 23.05
N LEU A 232 6.73 -0.23 21.91
CA LEU A 232 5.57 -0.11 21.03
C LEU A 232 4.34 -0.70 21.73
N LYS A 233 3.26 0.11 21.85
CA LYS A 233 1.99 -0.25 22.51
C LYS A 233 0.89 -0.52 21.48
#